data_c88e9d48925057eb9532d1af5a21e8f6
#
_entry.id   c88e9d48925057eb9532d1af5a21e8f6
#
_cell.length_a   1.000
_cell.length_b   1.000
_cell.length_c   1.000
_cell.angle_alpha   90.00
_cell.angle_beta   90.00
_cell.angle_gamma   90.00
#
_symmetry.space_group_name_H-M   'P 1'
#
loop_
_entity.id
_entity.type
_entity.pdbx_description
1 polymer ?
#
loop_
_entity_poly.entity_id
_entity_poly.type
_entity_poly.pdbx_seq_one_letter_code
_entity_poly.pdbx_strand_id
1 'polypeptide(L)'
;MWRIAALAVYLICAALARADNFLVLPFFNLSKDPNLNWIGDSIAEAVRESLASEGLVALDRSERNEAYQRLSIRPYALLTKATVLRIGEALDAEQVIYGQYDLAPPLKTLDTSAVNPAVVTRGSLRITTYILDRKHSKQGPDFGAVGALEDLATLQRHVAWKTLQFVVPKSAPSEEEFIRRHPAVRVDAIENYIRGLLATNPEDKHRLFTQAARLESRYSQPCFELGRFYLRKNEYKLAADWLQKVSADDPHYREATFMLGLCRYNTGDFAGAQAAFQMVAAMVPLNEVYNNLGAAQSRRSLPEAVESFSKAAEGDQSDPTYHFNIGYALWKQGKFVPAAERFRAVLERKPDDAQAKLLLGRCQTQSGPRPGETRLEGLERLKTNYEESAWVQLKAALQPLNK
;
A
#
# COMPACT_ATOMS: atom_id res chain seq x y z
N MET A 1 -9.96 -0.92 43.90
CA MET A 1 -9.24 0.31 43.48
C MET A 1 -8.21 0.08 42.35
N TRP A 2 -7.40 -0.97 42.37
CA TRP A 2 -6.39 -1.22 41.30
C TRP A 2 -6.97 -1.48 39.88
N ARG A 3 -8.13 -2.14 39.77
CA ARG A 3 -8.78 -2.41 38.49
C ARG A 3 -9.38 -1.17 37.81
N ILE A 4 -9.81 -0.18 38.59
CA ILE A 4 -10.33 1.09 38.07
C ILE A 4 -9.19 1.99 37.61
N ALA A 5 -8.04 1.95 38.29
CA ALA A 5 -6.85 2.69 37.89
C ALA A 5 -6.24 2.13 36.57
N ALA A 6 -6.24 0.80 36.39
CA ALA A 6 -5.77 0.20 35.15
C ALA A 6 -6.67 0.51 33.95
N LEU A 7 -8.00 0.55 34.14
CA LEU A 7 -8.95 0.93 33.09
C LEU A 7 -8.84 2.41 32.72
N ALA A 8 -8.61 3.29 33.72
CA ALA A 8 -8.39 4.71 33.49
C ALA A 8 -7.07 5.00 32.75
N VAL A 9 -6.01 4.25 33.05
CA VAL A 9 -4.73 4.33 32.32
C VAL A 9 -4.89 3.83 30.88
N TYR A 10 -5.66 2.78 30.66
CA TYR A 10 -5.94 2.25 29.30
C TYR A 10 -6.77 3.25 28.47
N LEU A 11 -7.78 3.88 29.07
CA LEU A 11 -8.59 4.93 28.43
C LEU A 11 -7.80 6.24 28.18
N ILE A 12 -6.87 6.60 29.06
CA ILE A 12 -5.99 7.78 28.89
C ILE A 12 -4.93 7.50 27.80
N CYS A 13 -4.38 6.29 27.72
CA CYS A 13 -3.46 5.90 26.63
C CYS A 13 -4.15 5.82 25.25
N ALA A 14 -5.41 5.38 25.20
CA ALA A 14 -6.19 5.36 23.96
C ALA A 14 -6.55 6.77 23.43
N ALA A 15 -6.54 7.78 24.28
CA ALA A 15 -6.81 9.17 23.89
C ALA A 15 -5.56 9.94 23.41
N LEU A 16 -4.35 9.38 23.55
CA LEU A 16 -3.07 10.09 23.33
C LEU A 16 -2.27 9.64 22.11
N ALA A 17 -2.74 8.65 21.35
CA ALA A 17 -1.98 8.13 20.23
C ALA A 17 -2.80 8.05 18.94
N ARG A 18 -3.29 9.18 18.47
CA ARG A 18 -3.84 9.29 17.12
C ARG A 18 -2.69 9.72 16.21
N ALA A 19 -2.31 8.83 15.29
CA ALA A 19 -1.38 9.18 14.23
C ALA A 19 -2.03 10.26 13.35
N ASP A 20 -1.29 11.32 13.02
CA ASP A 20 -1.75 12.36 12.12
C ASP A 20 -2.02 11.73 10.74
N ASN A 21 -3.25 11.84 10.25
CA ASN A 21 -3.64 11.38 8.93
C ASN A 21 -3.47 12.52 7.93
N PHE A 22 -2.80 12.23 6.83
CA PHE A 22 -2.51 13.18 5.76
C PHE A 22 -3.40 12.91 4.55
N LEU A 23 -4.05 13.94 4.05
CA LEU A 23 -4.82 13.91 2.81
C LEU A 23 -4.13 14.75 1.76
N VAL A 24 -3.85 14.19 0.59
CA VAL A 24 -3.32 14.93 -0.56
C VAL A 24 -4.38 15.00 -1.64
N LEU A 25 -4.79 16.23 -1.98
CA LEU A 25 -5.78 16.49 -3.01
C LEU A 25 -5.10 16.75 -4.36
N PRO A 26 -5.73 16.41 -5.50
CA PRO A 26 -5.23 16.78 -6.82
C PRO A 26 -5.05 18.28 -6.95
N PHE A 27 -3.94 18.68 -7.55
CA PHE A 27 -3.64 20.09 -7.77
C PHE A 27 -4.51 20.64 -8.91
N PHE A 28 -5.07 21.82 -8.68
CA PHE A 28 -5.99 22.44 -9.64
C PHE A 28 -5.25 22.96 -10.86
N ASN A 29 -5.78 22.66 -12.04
CA ASN A 29 -5.23 23.08 -13.34
C ASN A 29 -5.70 24.49 -13.70
N LEU A 30 -4.80 25.47 -13.72
CA LEU A 30 -5.06 26.86 -14.14
C LEU A 30 -4.98 27.03 -15.66
N SER A 31 -4.32 26.12 -16.40
CA SER A 31 -4.11 26.25 -17.85
C SER A 31 -5.39 26.06 -18.67
N LYS A 32 -6.49 25.61 -18.06
CA LYS A 32 -7.80 25.38 -18.70
C LYS A 32 -7.83 24.27 -19.77
N ASP A 33 -6.72 23.57 -20.03
CA ASP A 33 -6.71 22.40 -20.92
C ASP A 33 -6.99 21.13 -20.08
N PRO A 34 -8.16 20.48 -20.25
CA PRO A 34 -8.52 19.27 -19.49
C PRO A 34 -7.57 18.09 -19.74
N ASN A 35 -6.89 18.06 -20.89
CA ASN A 35 -5.93 16.99 -21.20
C ASN A 35 -4.71 17.00 -20.27
N LEU A 36 -4.47 18.12 -19.59
CA LEU A 36 -3.36 18.29 -18.65
C LEU A 36 -3.76 17.98 -17.19
N ASN A 37 -5.03 17.68 -16.90
CA ASN A 37 -5.49 17.44 -15.53
C ASN A 37 -4.71 16.32 -14.81
N TRP A 38 -4.18 15.35 -15.57
CA TRP A 38 -3.35 14.29 -15.03
C TRP A 38 -2.11 14.81 -14.26
N ILE A 39 -1.61 16.01 -14.60
CA ILE A 39 -0.47 16.64 -13.91
C ILE A 39 -0.81 16.89 -12.42
N GLY A 40 -2.02 17.38 -12.15
CA GLY A 40 -2.47 17.61 -10.77
C GLY A 40 -2.61 16.34 -9.95
N ASP A 41 -3.10 15.26 -10.55
CA ASP A 41 -3.12 13.93 -9.92
C ASP A 41 -1.70 13.38 -9.74
N SER A 42 -0.81 13.63 -10.69
CA SER A 42 0.59 13.19 -10.62
C SER A 42 1.35 13.86 -9.47
N ILE A 43 1.17 15.17 -9.28
CA ILE A 43 1.79 15.89 -8.16
C ILE A 43 1.24 15.35 -6.82
N ALA A 44 -0.07 15.15 -6.73
CA ALA A 44 -0.70 14.62 -5.53
C ALA A 44 -0.20 13.21 -5.20
N GLU A 45 -0.06 12.35 -6.20
CA GLU A 45 0.43 10.98 -6.02
C GLU A 45 1.88 10.96 -5.55
N ALA A 46 2.76 11.77 -6.16
CA ALA A 46 4.16 11.89 -5.77
C ALA A 46 4.31 12.37 -4.31
N VAL A 47 3.51 13.34 -3.88
CA VAL A 47 3.49 13.81 -2.48
C VAL A 47 2.98 12.71 -1.54
N ARG A 48 1.87 12.03 -1.89
CA ARG A 48 1.28 10.95 -1.09
C ARG A 48 2.27 9.80 -0.89
N GLU A 49 2.89 9.33 -1.98
CA GLU A 49 3.89 8.25 -1.93
C GLU A 49 5.10 8.63 -1.09
N SER A 50 5.54 9.89 -1.17
CA SER A 50 6.65 10.38 -0.37
C SER A 50 6.32 10.44 1.12
N LEU A 51 5.10 10.81 1.50
CA LEU A 51 4.64 10.73 2.89
C LEU A 51 4.60 9.27 3.37
N ALA A 52 4.06 8.37 2.56
CA ALA A 52 3.97 6.95 2.88
C ALA A 52 5.35 6.28 3.00
N SER A 53 6.32 6.65 2.18
CA SER A 53 7.70 6.12 2.24
C SER A 53 8.43 6.47 3.54
N GLU A 54 8.07 7.59 4.15
CA GLU A 54 8.59 8.00 5.48
C GLU A 54 7.73 7.45 6.65
N GLY A 55 6.78 6.55 6.35
CA GLY A 55 5.96 5.88 7.36
C GLY A 55 4.81 6.72 7.91
N LEU A 56 4.43 7.80 7.24
CA LEU A 56 3.28 8.61 7.59
C LEU A 56 1.98 8.02 7.02
N VAL A 57 0.88 8.21 7.73
CA VAL A 57 -0.44 7.71 7.31
C VAL A 57 -1.02 8.66 6.26
N ALA A 58 -0.73 8.40 5.00
CA ALA A 58 -1.30 9.15 3.87
C ALA A 58 -2.53 8.42 3.32
N LEU A 59 -3.68 9.07 3.38
CA LEU A 59 -4.94 8.54 2.89
C LEU A 59 -4.86 8.20 1.39
N ASP A 60 -5.50 7.12 1.02
CA ASP A 60 -5.41 6.63 -0.34
C ASP A 60 -6.38 7.36 -1.29
N ARG A 61 -6.27 7.04 -2.58
CA ARG A 61 -7.07 7.64 -3.63
C ARG A 61 -8.53 7.20 -3.57
N SER A 62 -8.82 5.97 -3.14
CA SER A 62 -10.19 5.46 -3.06
C SER A 62 -10.96 6.16 -1.95
N GLU A 63 -10.35 6.37 -0.79
CA GLU A 63 -10.92 7.13 0.33
C GLU A 63 -11.26 8.57 -0.09
N ARG A 64 -10.31 9.24 -0.76
CA ARG A 64 -10.53 10.58 -1.31
C ARG A 64 -11.70 10.62 -2.30
N ASN A 65 -11.75 9.67 -3.24
CA ASN A 65 -12.81 9.63 -4.24
C ASN A 65 -14.18 9.35 -3.62
N GLU A 66 -14.25 8.52 -2.59
CA GLU A 66 -15.47 8.29 -1.82
C GLU A 66 -15.95 9.56 -1.11
N ALA A 67 -15.04 10.33 -0.51
CA ALA A 67 -15.39 11.62 0.08
C ALA A 67 -15.91 12.61 -0.97
N TYR A 68 -15.30 12.66 -2.16
CA TYR A 68 -15.78 13.51 -3.26
C TYR A 68 -17.21 13.14 -3.66
N GLN A 69 -17.53 11.84 -3.76
CA GLN A 69 -18.88 11.37 -4.06
C GLN A 69 -19.87 11.75 -2.95
N ARG A 70 -19.54 11.48 -1.67
CA ARG A 70 -20.40 11.83 -0.52
C ARG A 70 -20.67 13.32 -0.41
N LEU A 71 -19.69 14.15 -0.72
CA LEU A 71 -19.82 15.61 -0.68
C LEU A 71 -20.32 16.24 -1.98
N SER A 72 -20.61 15.44 -3.01
CA SER A 72 -21.02 15.89 -4.35
C SER A 72 -20.03 16.86 -5.00
N ILE A 73 -18.72 16.63 -4.79
CA ILE A 73 -17.65 17.45 -5.36
C ILE A 73 -17.32 16.93 -6.76
N ARG A 74 -17.35 17.83 -7.73
CA ARG A 74 -16.97 17.49 -9.10
C ARG A 74 -15.46 17.27 -9.20
N PRO A 75 -15.00 16.24 -9.95
CA PRO A 75 -13.58 16.10 -10.27
C PRO A 75 -13.02 17.40 -10.90
N TYR A 76 -11.80 17.74 -10.53
CA TYR A 76 -11.08 18.91 -11.05
C TYR A 76 -11.79 20.25 -10.83
N ALA A 77 -12.66 20.36 -9.83
CA ALA A 77 -13.21 21.66 -9.43
C ALA A 77 -12.18 22.48 -8.65
N LEU A 78 -12.22 23.80 -8.84
CA LEU A 78 -11.47 24.70 -7.97
C LEU A 78 -12.05 24.63 -6.55
N LEU A 79 -11.27 24.14 -5.63
CA LEU A 79 -11.69 23.98 -4.24
C LEU A 79 -11.45 25.26 -3.45
N THR A 80 -12.49 25.72 -2.75
CA THR A 80 -12.34 26.77 -1.76
C THR A 80 -11.72 26.19 -0.47
N LYS A 81 -11.10 27.03 0.35
CA LYS A 81 -10.56 26.60 1.64
C LYS A 81 -11.61 25.92 2.53
N ALA A 82 -12.86 26.41 2.51
CA ALA A 82 -13.97 25.79 3.23
C ALA A 82 -14.30 24.37 2.69
N THR A 83 -14.24 24.19 1.38
CA THR A 83 -14.43 22.85 0.77
C THR A 83 -13.28 21.89 1.15
N VAL A 84 -12.03 22.38 1.13
CA VAL A 84 -10.86 21.61 1.57
C VAL A 84 -11.01 21.15 3.02
N LEU A 85 -11.43 22.05 3.91
CA LEU A 85 -11.74 21.73 5.32
C LEU A 85 -12.79 20.62 5.42
N ARG A 86 -13.92 20.73 4.70
CA ARG A 86 -14.99 19.73 4.71
C ARG A 86 -14.54 18.36 4.21
N ILE A 87 -13.68 18.32 3.21
CA ILE A 87 -13.10 17.04 2.72
C ILE A 87 -12.22 16.44 3.82
N GLY A 88 -11.36 17.23 4.44
CA GLY A 88 -10.52 16.79 5.55
C GLY A 88 -11.33 16.28 6.74
N GLU A 89 -12.45 16.93 7.07
CA GLU A 89 -13.37 16.48 8.11
C GLU A 89 -14.02 15.13 7.77
N ALA A 90 -14.50 14.99 6.53
CA ALA A 90 -15.18 13.77 6.07
C ALA A 90 -14.27 12.53 6.09
N LEU A 91 -12.97 12.73 6.00
CA LEU A 91 -11.94 11.67 6.01
C LEU A 91 -11.12 11.64 7.30
N ASP A 92 -11.47 12.47 8.26
CA ASP A 92 -10.72 12.61 9.51
C ASP A 92 -9.21 12.86 9.32
N ALA A 93 -8.87 13.57 8.25
CA ALA A 93 -7.50 14.00 7.97
C ALA A 93 -7.12 15.19 8.85
N GLU A 94 -6.00 15.12 9.55
CA GLU A 94 -5.53 16.25 10.37
C GLU A 94 -4.85 17.33 9.54
N GLN A 95 -4.15 16.92 8.50
CA GLN A 95 -3.51 17.83 7.55
C GLN A 95 -3.94 17.54 6.12
N VAL A 96 -4.26 18.62 5.39
CA VAL A 96 -4.66 18.52 3.98
C VAL A 96 -3.66 19.30 3.13
N ILE A 97 -3.00 18.58 2.23
CA ILE A 97 -2.09 19.12 1.22
C ILE A 97 -2.87 19.29 -0.08
N TYR A 98 -2.85 20.48 -0.65
CA TYR A 98 -3.53 20.80 -1.89
C TYR A 98 -2.78 21.89 -2.63
N GLY A 99 -3.16 22.20 -3.85
CA GLY A 99 -2.45 23.22 -4.61
C GLY A 99 -3.05 23.49 -5.98
N GLN A 100 -2.29 24.20 -6.77
CA GLN A 100 -2.62 24.53 -8.14
C GLN A 100 -1.35 24.53 -9.00
N TYR A 101 -1.54 24.36 -10.28
CA TYR A 101 -0.45 24.53 -11.24
C TYR A 101 -0.92 25.28 -12.49
N ASP A 102 0.03 25.92 -13.13
CA ASP A 102 -0.13 26.61 -14.40
C ASP A 102 0.96 26.13 -15.37
N LEU A 103 0.57 25.86 -16.61
CA LEU A 103 1.49 25.50 -17.67
C LEU A 103 1.47 26.60 -18.72
N ALA A 104 2.47 27.46 -18.69
CA ALA A 104 2.68 28.46 -19.73
C ALA A 104 3.20 27.79 -21.04
N PRO A 105 2.65 28.12 -22.20
CA PRO A 105 3.14 27.58 -23.46
C PRO A 105 4.62 27.93 -23.66
N PRO A 106 5.37 27.13 -24.47
CA PRO A 106 6.76 27.44 -24.77
C PRO A 106 6.83 28.81 -25.43
N LEU A 107 7.82 29.63 -25.03
CA LEU A 107 8.11 30.89 -25.67
C LEU A 107 8.47 30.59 -27.15
N LYS A 108 7.67 31.08 -28.07
CA LYS A 108 8.02 31.06 -29.48
C LYS A 108 9.24 31.95 -29.67
N THR A 109 10.44 31.40 -29.68
CA THR A 109 11.63 32.13 -30.09
C THR A 109 11.50 32.41 -31.57
N LEU A 110 11.33 33.67 -31.92
CA LEU A 110 11.27 34.19 -33.31
C LEU A 110 12.63 34.18 -33.98
N ASP A 111 13.65 33.56 -33.41
CA ASP A 111 15.02 33.55 -33.95
C ASP A 111 15.40 32.16 -34.48
N THR A 112 15.28 32.01 -35.79
CA THR A 112 15.64 30.83 -36.57
C THR A 112 17.14 30.71 -36.91
N SER A 113 18.02 31.45 -36.24
CA SER A 113 19.45 31.51 -36.60
C SER A 113 20.42 30.75 -35.67
N ALA A 114 19.95 30.07 -34.64
CA ALA A 114 20.80 29.21 -33.82
C ALA A 114 20.49 27.74 -34.09
N VAL A 115 21.32 27.12 -34.91
CA VAL A 115 21.34 25.68 -35.17
C VAL A 115 21.69 24.92 -33.87
N ASN A 116 20.68 24.57 -33.10
CA ASN A 116 20.72 23.39 -32.28
C ASN A 116 19.25 22.89 -32.20
N PRO A 117 18.94 21.65 -32.65
CA PRO A 117 17.61 21.09 -32.45
C PRO A 117 17.45 20.71 -30.98
N ALA A 118 17.71 21.67 -30.08
CA ALA A 118 17.64 21.53 -28.66
C ALA A 118 16.19 21.61 -28.23
N VAL A 119 15.70 20.48 -27.75
CA VAL A 119 14.64 20.34 -26.74
C VAL A 119 13.49 21.34 -26.98
N VAL A 120 12.54 20.93 -27.81
CA VAL A 120 11.23 21.58 -27.85
C VAL A 120 10.59 21.39 -26.48
N THR A 121 10.71 22.38 -25.60
CA THR A 121 10.08 22.36 -24.27
C THR A 121 8.58 22.41 -24.48
N ARG A 122 7.86 21.46 -23.81
CA ARG A 122 6.38 21.42 -23.85
C ARG A 122 5.73 22.56 -23.06
N GLY A 123 6.53 23.43 -22.45
CA GLY A 123 6.10 24.60 -21.70
C GLY A 123 6.77 24.71 -20.34
N SER A 124 6.54 25.83 -19.66
CA SER A 124 7.02 26.10 -18.30
C SER A 124 5.91 25.81 -17.29
N LEU A 125 6.14 24.84 -16.41
CA LEU A 125 5.23 24.44 -15.34
C LEU A 125 5.56 25.22 -14.06
N ARG A 126 4.53 25.85 -13.46
CA ARG A 126 4.59 26.45 -12.13
C ARG A 126 3.65 25.71 -11.20
N ILE A 127 4.16 25.22 -10.10
CA ILE A 127 3.38 24.50 -9.05
C ILE A 127 3.35 25.40 -7.82
N THR A 128 2.17 25.52 -7.18
CA THR A 128 2.00 26.18 -5.88
C THR A 128 1.28 25.23 -4.94
N THR A 129 1.84 25.00 -3.77
CA THR A 129 1.37 24.03 -2.77
C THR A 129 0.94 24.75 -1.50
N TYR A 130 -0.16 24.31 -0.92
CA TYR A 130 -0.71 24.77 0.35
C TYR A 130 -0.86 23.60 1.30
N ILE A 131 -0.59 23.82 2.58
CA ILE A 131 -0.85 22.86 3.65
C ILE A 131 -1.84 23.47 4.62
N LEU A 132 -2.92 22.78 4.91
CA LEU A 132 -3.95 23.19 5.84
C LEU A 132 -3.92 22.26 7.06
N ASP A 133 -3.55 22.81 8.21
CA ASP A 133 -3.72 22.15 9.51
C ASP A 133 -5.18 22.33 9.93
N ARG A 134 -5.96 21.24 9.87
CA ARG A 134 -7.38 21.26 10.20
C ARG A 134 -7.61 21.47 11.69
N LYS A 135 -6.78 20.85 12.53
CA LYS A 135 -6.90 20.92 14.00
C LYS A 135 -6.81 22.35 14.53
N HIS A 136 -5.91 23.13 13.97
CA HIS A 136 -5.73 24.53 14.34
C HIS A 136 -6.39 25.51 13.37
N SER A 137 -7.06 25.02 12.32
CA SER A 137 -7.64 25.83 11.23
C SER A 137 -6.65 26.80 10.61
N LYS A 138 -5.35 26.44 10.65
CA LYS A 138 -4.23 27.29 10.23
C LYS A 138 -3.69 26.82 8.88
N GLN A 139 -3.46 27.77 8.00
CA GLN A 139 -2.73 27.53 6.77
C GLN A 139 -1.24 27.73 7.01
N GLY A 140 -0.45 26.74 6.59
CA GLY A 140 1.00 26.85 6.54
C GLY A 140 1.46 27.83 5.46
N PRO A 141 2.77 28.10 5.37
CA PRO A 141 3.33 28.86 4.27
C PRO A 141 3.08 28.16 2.94
N ASP A 142 2.89 28.92 1.88
CA ASP A 142 2.89 28.40 0.54
C ASP A 142 4.32 28.20 0.03
N PHE A 143 4.51 27.18 -0.78
CA PHE A 143 5.76 26.88 -1.45
C PHE A 143 5.48 26.24 -2.82
N GLY A 144 6.48 26.19 -3.68
CA GLY A 144 6.26 25.63 -5.01
C GLY A 144 7.55 25.38 -5.75
N ALA A 145 7.38 25.05 -7.03
CA ALA A 145 8.47 24.79 -7.96
C ALA A 145 8.13 25.37 -9.35
N VAL A 146 9.15 25.76 -10.08
CA VAL A 146 9.02 26.27 -11.47
C VAL A 146 10.11 25.61 -12.32
N GLY A 147 9.74 25.10 -13.50
CA GLY A 147 10.67 24.49 -14.44
C GLY A 147 9.98 24.01 -15.71
N ALA A 148 10.69 23.32 -16.58
CA ALA A 148 10.12 22.73 -17.78
C ALA A 148 9.17 21.56 -17.42
N LEU A 149 8.16 21.29 -18.28
CA LEU A 149 7.29 20.14 -18.07
C LEU A 149 8.06 18.81 -18.14
N GLU A 150 9.12 18.76 -18.94
CA GLU A 150 10.03 17.63 -19.05
C GLU A 150 10.70 17.28 -17.74
N ASP A 151 10.86 18.25 -16.84
CA ASP A 151 11.43 18.10 -15.50
C ASP A 151 10.37 17.80 -14.42
N LEU A 152 9.15 17.42 -14.82
CA LEU A 152 8.01 17.20 -13.90
C LEU A 152 8.39 16.34 -12.70
N ALA A 153 9.10 15.23 -12.91
CA ALA A 153 9.55 14.36 -11.83
C ALA A 153 10.42 15.09 -10.81
N THR A 154 11.31 15.96 -11.25
CA THR A 154 12.17 16.76 -10.37
C THR A 154 11.36 17.81 -9.63
N LEU A 155 10.40 18.47 -10.29
CA LEU A 155 9.53 19.47 -9.67
C LEU A 155 8.62 18.84 -8.60
N GLN A 156 8.03 17.68 -8.90
CA GLN A 156 7.19 16.93 -7.97
C GLN A 156 7.98 16.47 -6.74
N ARG A 157 9.18 15.94 -6.97
CA ARG A 157 10.08 15.51 -5.90
C ARG A 157 10.47 16.67 -4.99
N HIS A 158 10.76 17.85 -5.54
CA HIS A 158 11.03 19.04 -4.75
C HIS A 158 9.83 19.45 -3.89
N VAL A 159 8.62 19.46 -4.46
CA VAL A 159 7.38 19.74 -3.73
C VAL A 159 7.14 18.70 -2.62
N ALA A 160 7.34 17.43 -2.91
CA ALA A 160 7.17 16.35 -1.95
C ALA A 160 8.16 16.48 -0.77
N TRP A 161 9.43 16.75 -1.07
CA TRP A 161 10.45 16.97 -0.04
C TRP A 161 10.16 18.20 0.83
N LYS A 162 9.75 19.32 0.22
CA LYS A 162 9.32 20.52 0.97
C LYS A 162 8.12 20.24 1.86
N THR A 163 7.18 19.41 1.38
CA THR A 163 6.04 18.96 2.20
C THR A 163 6.52 18.18 3.42
N LEU A 164 7.42 17.21 3.25
CA LEU A 164 8.01 16.45 4.35
C LEU A 164 8.73 17.34 5.36
N GLN A 165 9.55 18.30 4.88
CA GLN A 165 10.22 19.26 5.76
C GLN A 165 9.26 20.07 6.63
N PHE A 166 8.09 20.42 6.09
CA PHE A 166 7.08 21.15 6.83
C PHE A 166 6.35 20.26 7.83
N VAL A 167 5.97 19.04 7.40
CA VAL A 167 5.13 18.13 8.17
C VAL A 167 5.90 17.44 9.30
N VAL A 168 7.12 17.00 9.02
CA VAL A 168 7.98 16.26 9.97
C VAL A 168 9.41 16.85 10.01
N PRO A 169 9.56 18.11 10.41
CA PRO A 169 10.84 18.85 10.27
C PRO A 169 12.03 18.18 10.96
N LYS A 170 11.79 17.41 12.02
CA LYS A 170 12.86 16.76 12.80
C LYS A 170 13.33 15.42 12.21
N SER A 171 12.47 14.74 11.44
CA SER A 171 12.73 13.42 10.86
C SER A 171 12.76 13.43 9.33
N ALA A 172 12.51 14.56 8.69
CA ALA A 172 12.62 14.68 7.26
C ALA A 172 14.07 14.38 6.79
N PRO A 173 14.23 13.56 5.74
CA PRO A 173 15.56 13.27 5.19
C PRO A 173 16.19 14.53 4.59
N SER A 174 17.53 14.53 4.46
CA SER A 174 18.19 15.57 3.66
C SER A 174 17.71 15.52 2.20
N GLU A 175 17.81 16.64 1.48
CA GLU A 175 17.38 16.69 0.08
C GLU A 175 18.16 15.67 -0.78
N GLU A 176 19.45 15.54 -0.54
CA GLU A 176 20.33 14.58 -1.25
C GLU A 176 19.88 13.14 -1.02
N GLU A 177 19.58 12.78 0.23
CA GLU A 177 19.09 11.45 0.57
C GLU A 177 17.72 11.17 -0.04
N PHE A 178 16.84 12.15 0.01
CA PHE A 178 15.51 12.05 -0.62
C PHE A 178 15.59 11.87 -2.13
N ILE A 179 16.46 12.66 -2.81
CA ILE A 179 16.71 12.55 -4.25
C ILE A 179 17.26 11.16 -4.61
N ARG A 180 18.16 10.62 -3.80
CA ARG A 180 18.74 9.30 -4.05
C ARG A 180 17.70 8.18 -3.95
N ARG A 181 16.76 8.26 -3.00
CA ARG A 181 15.67 7.28 -2.83
C ARG A 181 14.58 7.41 -3.90
N HIS A 182 14.38 8.61 -4.44
CA HIS A 182 13.33 8.91 -5.42
C HIS A 182 13.96 9.38 -6.74
N PRO A 183 14.52 8.49 -7.56
CA PRO A 183 15.13 8.86 -8.84
C PRO A 183 14.10 9.50 -9.77
N ALA A 184 14.56 10.39 -10.63
CA ALA A 184 13.69 11.03 -11.62
C ALA A 184 13.22 10.01 -12.65
N VAL A 185 11.92 10.05 -12.95
CA VAL A 185 11.23 9.21 -13.92
C VAL A 185 10.86 10.07 -15.14
N ARG A 186 10.87 9.48 -16.34
CA ARG A 186 10.48 10.18 -17.57
C ARG A 186 9.03 10.65 -17.50
N VAL A 187 8.77 11.86 -17.98
CA VAL A 187 7.43 12.48 -17.94
C VAL A 187 6.37 11.66 -18.67
N ASP A 188 6.73 11.03 -19.79
CA ASP A 188 5.83 10.19 -20.57
C ASP A 188 5.49 8.86 -19.85
N ALA A 189 6.41 8.33 -19.05
CA ALA A 189 6.13 7.19 -18.19
C ALA A 189 5.18 7.58 -17.03
N ILE A 190 5.40 8.73 -16.40
CA ILE A 190 4.52 9.29 -15.38
C ILE A 190 3.11 9.51 -15.96
N GLU A 191 3.00 10.15 -17.11
CA GLU A 191 1.71 10.41 -17.76
C GLU A 191 0.92 9.11 -17.99
N ASN A 192 1.57 8.07 -18.55
CA ASN A 192 0.91 6.79 -18.77
C ASN A 192 0.49 6.13 -17.45
N TYR A 193 1.33 6.16 -16.43
CA TYR A 193 1.00 5.62 -15.12
C TYR A 193 -0.23 6.33 -14.52
N ILE A 194 -0.23 7.64 -14.45
CA ILE A 194 -1.33 8.42 -13.87
C ILE A 194 -2.62 8.26 -14.69
N ARG A 195 -2.53 8.29 -16.03
CA ARG A 195 -3.69 7.99 -16.89
C ARG A 195 -4.23 6.56 -16.67
N GLY A 196 -3.35 5.61 -16.38
CA GLY A 196 -3.71 4.25 -15.99
C GLY A 196 -4.46 4.20 -14.67
N LEU A 197 -4.03 4.97 -13.67
CA LEU A 197 -4.75 5.10 -12.40
C LEU A 197 -6.14 5.76 -12.58
N LEU A 198 -6.25 6.71 -13.51
CA LEU A 198 -7.50 7.42 -13.81
C LEU A 198 -8.47 6.64 -14.70
N ALA A 199 -7.96 5.69 -15.49
CA ALA A 199 -8.80 4.88 -16.37
C ALA A 199 -9.81 4.06 -15.59
N THR A 200 -11.01 3.88 -16.14
CA THR A 200 -12.07 3.03 -15.55
C THR A 200 -12.07 1.62 -16.14
N ASN A 201 -11.69 1.51 -17.41
CA ASN A 201 -11.62 0.24 -18.14
C ASN A 201 -10.36 -0.55 -17.76
N PRO A 202 -10.46 -1.84 -17.37
CA PRO A 202 -9.31 -2.68 -17.03
C PRO A 202 -8.29 -2.86 -18.17
N GLU A 203 -8.73 -2.94 -19.42
CA GLU A 203 -7.85 -3.08 -20.59
C GLU A 203 -7.01 -1.81 -20.82
N ASP A 204 -7.63 -0.64 -20.66
CA ASP A 204 -6.89 0.63 -20.72
C ASP A 204 -5.89 0.77 -19.59
N LYS A 205 -6.25 0.39 -18.37
CA LYS A 205 -5.32 0.33 -17.23
C LYS A 205 -4.11 -0.54 -17.57
N HIS A 206 -4.36 -1.77 -18.02
CA HIS A 206 -3.30 -2.69 -18.38
C HIS A 206 -2.39 -2.14 -19.46
N ARG A 207 -2.96 -1.60 -20.55
CA ARG A 207 -2.21 -1.00 -21.66
C ARG A 207 -1.33 0.16 -21.19
N LEU A 208 -1.88 1.07 -20.39
CA LEU A 208 -1.20 2.28 -19.91
C LEU A 208 -0.09 1.94 -18.91
N PHE A 209 -0.34 1.05 -17.94
CA PHE A 209 0.69 0.58 -17.01
C PHE A 209 1.82 -0.18 -17.73
N THR A 210 1.46 -1.02 -18.72
CA THR A 210 2.47 -1.72 -19.54
C THR A 210 3.34 -0.73 -20.31
N GLN A 211 2.75 0.33 -20.86
CA GLN A 211 3.48 1.37 -21.55
C GLN A 211 4.40 2.16 -20.61
N ALA A 212 3.91 2.53 -19.43
CA ALA A 212 4.72 3.19 -18.39
C ALA A 212 5.94 2.35 -17.98
N ALA A 213 5.73 1.06 -17.67
CA ALA A 213 6.80 0.14 -17.31
C ALA A 213 7.82 -0.13 -18.42
N ARG A 214 7.42 -0.02 -19.68
CA ARG A 214 8.34 -0.13 -20.85
C ARG A 214 9.16 1.13 -21.09
N LEU A 215 8.55 2.31 -20.86
CA LEU A 215 9.23 3.60 -21.02
C LEU A 215 10.30 3.81 -19.94
N GLU A 216 10.05 3.31 -18.73
CA GLU A 216 10.98 3.43 -17.60
C GLU A 216 10.98 2.12 -16.78
N SER A 217 12.00 1.31 -17.01
CA SER A 217 12.10 -0.03 -16.41
C SER A 217 12.31 -0.04 -14.89
N ARG A 218 12.79 1.08 -14.32
CA ARG A 218 12.98 1.27 -12.88
C ARG A 218 11.75 1.84 -12.17
N TYR A 219 10.68 2.12 -12.92
CA TYR A 219 9.46 2.67 -12.35
C TYR A 219 8.63 1.55 -11.72
N SER A 220 8.71 1.43 -10.40
CA SER A 220 8.11 0.34 -9.62
C SER A 220 6.59 0.35 -9.63
N GLN A 221 5.97 1.53 -9.55
CA GLN A 221 4.53 1.70 -9.40
C GLN A 221 3.70 1.04 -10.52
N PRO A 222 4.01 1.21 -11.81
CA PRO A 222 3.30 0.47 -12.87
C PRO A 222 3.48 -1.05 -12.75
N CYS A 223 4.65 -1.52 -12.29
CA CYS A 223 4.92 -2.94 -12.09
C CYS A 223 4.05 -3.50 -10.96
N PHE A 224 3.88 -2.76 -9.87
CA PHE A 224 2.98 -3.11 -8.78
C PHE A 224 1.52 -3.23 -9.26
N GLU A 225 1.02 -2.23 -9.99
CA GLU A 225 -0.35 -2.26 -10.52
C GLU A 225 -0.58 -3.39 -11.53
N LEU A 226 0.40 -3.72 -12.38
CA LEU A 226 0.35 -4.88 -13.27
C LEU A 226 0.34 -6.19 -12.49
N GLY A 227 1.14 -6.30 -11.44
CA GLY A 227 1.12 -7.45 -10.54
C GLY A 227 -0.25 -7.67 -9.90
N ARG A 228 -0.87 -6.61 -9.38
CA ARG A 228 -2.23 -6.65 -8.85
C ARG A 228 -3.27 -7.04 -9.90
N PHE A 229 -3.12 -6.51 -11.11
CA PHE A 229 -4.02 -6.82 -12.23
C PHE A 229 -4.00 -8.32 -12.56
N TYR A 230 -2.82 -8.92 -12.71
CA TYR A 230 -2.69 -10.35 -13.01
C TYR A 230 -3.05 -11.23 -11.82
N LEU A 231 -2.78 -10.81 -10.60
CA LEU A 231 -3.18 -11.54 -9.38
C LEU A 231 -4.71 -11.67 -9.29
N ARG A 232 -5.46 -10.60 -9.57
CA ARG A 232 -6.95 -10.64 -9.62
C ARG A 232 -7.49 -11.57 -10.70
N LYS A 233 -6.73 -11.83 -11.75
CA LYS A 233 -7.06 -12.79 -12.81
C LYS A 233 -6.60 -14.23 -12.49
N ASN A 234 -5.96 -14.45 -11.34
CA ASN A 234 -5.29 -15.71 -10.97
C ASN A 234 -4.17 -16.13 -11.94
N GLU A 235 -3.61 -15.18 -12.68
CA GLU A 235 -2.48 -15.37 -13.58
C GLU A 235 -1.16 -15.24 -12.80
N TYR A 236 -0.95 -16.14 -11.83
CA TYR A 236 0.07 -16.06 -10.80
C TYR A 236 1.51 -15.90 -11.32
N LYS A 237 1.85 -16.58 -12.43
CA LYS A 237 3.19 -16.47 -13.03
C LYS A 237 3.46 -15.04 -13.53
N LEU A 238 2.51 -14.49 -14.30
CA LEU A 238 2.62 -13.11 -14.82
C LEU A 238 2.60 -12.10 -13.69
N ALA A 239 1.77 -12.31 -12.66
CA ALA A 239 1.77 -11.47 -11.48
C ALA A 239 3.14 -11.45 -10.79
N ALA A 240 3.75 -12.62 -10.58
CA ALA A 240 5.07 -12.75 -9.97
C ALA A 240 6.16 -12.04 -10.78
N ASP A 241 6.13 -12.15 -12.13
CA ASP A 241 7.07 -11.49 -13.03
C ASP A 241 7.04 -9.96 -12.94
N TRP A 242 5.89 -9.39 -12.63
CA TRP A 242 5.75 -7.96 -12.41
C TRP A 242 6.08 -7.55 -10.98
N LEU A 243 5.57 -8.27 -9.97
CA LEU A 243 5.77 -7.92 -8.55
C LEU A 243 7.24 -7.96 -8.12
N GLN A 244 8.04 -8.88 -8.66
CA GLN A 244 9.47 -8.95 -8.36
C GLN A 244 10.30 -7.76 -8.88
N LYS A 245 9.73 -6.90 -9.75
CA LYS A 245 10.37 -5.69 -10.27
C LYS A 245 10.15 -4.48 -9.35
N VAL A 246 9.31 -4.60 -8.34
CA VAL A 246 9.07 -3.52 -7.38
C VAL A 246 10.31 -3.36 -6.50
N SER A 247 10.88 -2.15 -6.48
CA SER A 247 12.09 -1.83 -5.73
C SER A 247 11.86 -1.88 -4.21
N ALA A 248 12.89 -2.23 -3.47
CA ALA A 248 12.85 -2.23 -1.99
C ALA A 248 12.61 -0.83 -1.38
N ASP A 249 12.95 0.24 -2.12
CA ASP A 249 12.73 1.62 -1.70
C ASP A 249 11.30 2.11 -1.99
N ASP A 250 10.49 1.31 -2.73
CA ASP A 250 9.11 1.67 -3.06
C ASP A 250 8.18 1.45 -1.84
N PRO A 251 7.26 2.37 -1.54
CA PRO A 251 6.32 2.21 -0.43
C PRO A 251 5.44 0.95 -0.54
N HIS A 252 5.19 0.47 -1.76
CA HIS A 252 4.42 -0.77 -1.99
C HIS A 252 5.26 -2.05 -1.93
N TYR A 253 6.57 -1.97 -1.65
CA TYR A 253 7.46 -3.14 -1.66
C TYR A 253 6.98 -4.27 -0.75
N ARG A 254 6.51 -3.95 0.45
CA ARG A 254 6.02 -4.94 1.41
C ARG A 254 4.78 -5.66 0.89
N GLU A 255 3.82 -4.89 0.38
CA GLU A 255 2.60 -5.44 -0.23
C GLU A 255 2.92 -6.26 -1.49
N ALA A 256 3.79 -5.75 -2.35
CA ALA A 256 4.26 -6.47 -3.54
C ALA A 256 4.94 -7.79 -3.16
N THR A 257 5.77 -7.80 -2.11
CA THR A 257 6.46 -9.01 -1.63
C THR A 257 5.48 -10.02 -1.04
N PHE A 258 4.45 -9.56 -0.31
CA PHE A 258 3.37 -10.44 0.18
C PHE A 258 2.61 -11.08 -0.98
N MET A 259 2.19 -10.29 -1.96
CA MET A 259 1.51 -10.77 -3.17
C MET A 259 2.40 -11.72 -3.99
N LEU A 260 3.70 -11.45 -4.08
CA LEU A 260 4.68 -12.34 -4.69
C LEU A 260 4.73 -13.69 -3.96
N GLY A 261 4.68 -13.69 -2.64
CA GLY A 261 4.55 -14.90 -1.83
C GLY A 261 3.30 -15.71 -2.18
N LEU A 262 2.14 -15.05 -2.32
CA LEU A 262 0.89 -15.69 -2.77
C LEU A 262 1.02 -16.30 -4.17
N CYS A 263 1.61 -15.56 -5.10
CA CYS A 263 1.84 -16.05 -6.47
C CYS A 263 2.73 -17.29 -6.49
N ARG A 264 3.85 -17.27 -5.77
CA ARG A 264 4.78 -18.39 -5.67
C ARG A 264 4.14 -19.60 -4.99
N TYR A 265 3.36 -19.40 -3.93
CA TYR A 265 2.61 -20.48 -3.29
C TYR A 265 1.66 -21.16 -4.29
N ASN A 266 0.87 -20.38 -5.04
CA ASN A 266 -0.10 -20.91 -5.99
C ASN A 266 0.56 -21.55 -7.23
N THR A 267 1.82 -21.23 -7.53
CA THR A 267 2.59 -21.87 -8.61
C THR A 267 3.43 -23.06 -8.12
N GLY A 268 3.39 -23.41 -6.83
CA GLY A 268 4.11 -24.51 -6.24
C GLY A 268 5.56 -24.20 -5.82
N ASP A 269 6.02 -22.95 -5.99
CA ASP A 269 7.31 -22.50 -5.46
C ASP A 269 7.18 -22.16 -3.96
N PHE A 270 7.03 -23.20 -3.13
CA PHE A 270 6.84 -23.04 -1.70
C PHE A 270 8.09 -22.50 -0.99
N ALA A 271 9.28 -22.73 -1.54
CA ALA A 271 10.52 -22.17 -0.99
C ALA A 271 10.58 -20.66 -1.22
N GLY A 272 10.30 -20.21 -2.43
CA GLY A 272 10.21 -18.80 -2.76
C GLY A 272 9.06 -18.09 -2.03
N ALA A 273 7.91 -18.77 -1.84
CA ALA A 273 6.79 -18.25 -1.05
C ALA A 273 7.18 -18.03 0.41
N GLN A 274 7.85 -19.02 1.03
CA GLN A 274 8.36 -18.89 2.40
C GLN A 274 9.32 -17.72 2.55
N ALA A 275 10.29 -17.58 1.63
CA ALA A 275 11.25 -16.47 1.67
C ALA A 275 10.54 -15.10 1.59
N ALA A 276 9.54 -14.98 0.71
CA ALA A 276 8.76 -13.75 0.57
C ALA A 276 7.97 -13.43 1.86
N PHE A 277 7.20 -14.39 2.40
CA PHE A 277 6.45 -14.16 3.64
C PHE A 277 7.34 -13.94 4.84
N GLN A 278 8.50 -14.59 4.93
CA GLN A 278 9.47 -14.37 6.00
C GLN A 278 10.05 -12.96 5.96
N MET A 279 10.34 -12.45 4.77
CA MET A 279 10.80 -11.06 4.59
C MET A 279 9.73 -10.07 5.06
N VAL A 280 8.45 -10.28 4.67
CA VAL A 280 7.36 -9.41 5.11
C VAL A 280 7.16 -9.53 6.63
N ALA A 281 7.18 -10.73 7.21
CA ALA A 281 7.02 -10.93 8.66
C ALA A 281 8.09 -10.22 9.50
N ALA A 282 9.30 -10.08 8.97
CA ALA A 282 10.37 -9.32 9.63
C ALA A 282 10.11 -7.81 9.67
N MET A 283 9.35 -7.28 8.70
CA MET A 283 9.01 -5.85 8.60
C MET A 283 7.64 -5.55 9.23
N VAL A 284 6.69 -6.45 9.05
CA VAL A 284 5.27 -6.30 9.41
C VAL A 284 4.79 -7.60 10.05
N PRO A 285 4.96 -7.78 11.38
CA PRO A 285 4.66 -9.03 12.07
C PRO A 285 3.15 -9.18 12.35
N LEU A 286 2.32 -9.21 11.29
CA LEU A 286 0.88 -9.39 11.36
C LEU A 286 0.46 -10.86 11.25
N ASN A 287 -0.72 -11.16 11.76
CA ASN A 287 -1.30 -12.50 11.83
C ASN A 287 -1.41 -13.17 10.47
N GLU A 288 -1.88 -12.42 9.47
CA GLU A 288 -2.07 -12.89 8.10
C GLU A 288 -0.74 -13.30 7.47
N VAL A 289 0.32 -12.54 7.76
CA VAL A 289 1.67 -12.80 7.26
C VAL A 289 2.24 -14.07 7.88
N TYR A 290 2.13 -14.24 9.22
CA TYR A 290 2.54 -15.45 9.91
C TYR A 290 1.73 -16.68 9.47
N ASN A 291 0.42 -16.51 9.22
CA ASN A 291 -0.41 -17.58 8.68
C ASN A 291 0.11 -18.07 7.33
N ASN A 292 0.42 -17.16 6.42
CA ASN A 292 0.88 -17.52 5.08
C ASN A 292 2.31 -18.08 5.10
N LEU A 293 3.17 -17.59 6.00
CA LEU A 293 4.48 -18.17 6.26
C LEU A 293 4.34 -19.63 6.72
N GLY A 294 3.47 -19.89 7.70
CA GLY A 294 3.16 -21.24 8.17
C GLY A 294 2.62 -22.14 7.08
N ALA A 295 1.78 -21.60 6.18
CA ALA A 295 1.26 -22.36 5.04
C ALA A 295 2.38 -22.80 4.09
N ALA A 296 3.30 -21.90 3.73
CA ALA A 296 4.45 -22.25 2.89
C ALA A 296 5.38 -23.28 3.55
N GLN A 297 5.63 -23.14 4.86
CA GLN A 297 6.40 -24.09 5.66
C GLN A 297 5.71 -25.45 5.74
N SER A 298 4.39 -25.49 5.93
CA SER A 298 3.58 -26.71 5.96
C SER A 298 3.64 -27.48 4.62
N ARG A 299 3.60 -26.77 3.50
CA ARG A 299 3.77 -27.37 2.16
C ARG A 299 5.17 -27.98 1.95
N ARG A 300 6.16 -27.45 2.62
CA ARG A 300 7.55 -27.97 2.66
C ARG A 300 7.76 -29.04 3.75
N SER A 301 6.71 -29.42 4.47
CA SER A 301 6.77 -30.37 5.60
C SER A 301 7.73 -29.92 6.73
N LEU A 302 7.91 -28.64 6.92
CA LEU A 302 8.76 -28.09 7.97
C LEU A 302 8.01 -28.06 9.31
N PRO A 303 8.65 -28.47 10.42
CA PRO A 303 8.01 -28.50 11.75
C PRO A 303 7.66 -27.11 12.27
N GLU A 304 8.36 -26.05 11.86
CA GLU A 304 8.17 -24.65 12.24
C GLU A 304 6.82 -24.08 11.79
N ALA A 305 6.12 -24.76 10.88
CA ALA A 305 4.78 -24.36 10.42
C ALA A 305 3.81 -24.16 11.59
N VAL A 306 3.84 -25.06 12.60
CA VAL A 306 2.96 -24.96 13.76
C VAL A 306 3.24 -23.71 14.57
N GLU A 307 4.51 -23.33 14.75
CA GLU A 307 4.90 -22.12 15.46
C GLU A 307 4.40 -20.87 14.73
N SER A 308 4.61 -20.81 13.41
CA SER A 308 4.16 -19.67 12.59
C SER A 308 2.64 -19.50 12.64
N PHE A 309 1.88 -20.59 12.52
CA PHE A 309 0.41 -20.56 12.67
C PHE A 309 -0.03 -20.19 14.10
N SER A 310 0.74 -20.60 15.12
CA SER A 310 0.43 -20.24 16.52
C SER A 310 0.62 -18.75 16.75
N LYS A 311 1.69 -18.13 16.20
CA LYS A 311 1.87 -16.68 16.23
C LYS A 311 0.70 -15.93 15.58
N ALA A 312 0.17 -16.46 14.47
CA ALA A 312 -1.02 -15.89 13.84
C ALA A 312 -2.24 -15.96 14.77
N ALA A 313 -2.46 -17.09 15.44
CA ALA A 313 -3.58 -17.30 16.35
C ALA A 313 -3.45 -16.51 17.66
N GLU A 314 -2.23 -16.19 18.12
CA GLU A 314 -1.99 -15.36 19.32
C GLU A 314 -2.54 -13.95 19.14
N GLY A 315 -2.44 -13.39 17.95
CA GLY A 315 -2.94 -12.05 17.64
C GLY A 315 -4.45 -12.00 17.42
N ASP A 316 -5.05 -13.07 16.88
CA ASP A 316 -6.51 -13.21 16.74
C ASP A 316 -6.96 -14.65 16.97
N GLN A 317 -7.39 -14.93 18.20
CA GLN A 317 -7.92 -16.23 18.60
C GLN A 317 -9.34 -16.51 18.07
N SER A 318 -10.01 -15.52 17.51
CA SER A 318 -11.38 -15.67 17.02
C SER A 318 -11.44 -16.22 15.59
N ASP A 319 -10.37 -16.09 14.79
CA ASP A 319 -10.35 -16.54 13.41
C ASP A 319 -10.20 -18.08 13.30
N PRO A 320 -11.21 -18.76 12.76
CA PRO A 320 -11.18 -20.23 12.61
C PRO A 320 -10.09 -20.69 11.62
N THR A 321 -9.62 -19.84 10.73
CA THR A 321 -8.57 -20.14 9.75
C THR A 321 -7.26 -20.54 10.43
N TYR A 322 -6.85 -19.79 11.46
CA TYR A 322 -5.60 -20.06 12.17
C TYR A 322 -5.66 -21.37 12.94
N HIS A 323 -6.79 -21.63 13.64
CA HIS A 323 -7.00 -22.90 14.32
C HIS A 323 -7.01 -24.07 13.33
N PHE A 324 -7.65 -23.92 12.16
CA PHE A 324 -7.65 -24.94 11.14
C PHE A 324 -6.23 -25.27 10.67
N ASN A 325 -5.42 -24.26 10.36
CA ASN A 325 -4.07 -24.46 9.86
C ASN A 325 -3.14 -25.09 10.91
N ILE A 326 -3.25 -24.70 12.19
CA ILE A 326 -2.54 -25.36 13.29
C ILE A 326 -2.95 -26.84 13.35
N GLY A 327 -4.25 -27.12 13.37
CA GLY A 327 -4.77 -28.50 13.42
C GLY A 327 -4.30 -29.32 12.24
N TYR A 328 -4.31 -28.75 11.05
CA TYR A 328 -3.87 -29.41 9.82
C TYR A 328 -2.35 -29.72 9.84
N ALA A 329 -1.52 -28.80 10.28
CA ALA A 329 -0.08 -29.03 10.39
C ALA A 329 0.24 -30.10 11.47
N LEU A 330 -0.44 -30.07 12.61
CA LEU A 330 -0.31 -31.10 13.66
C LEU A 330 -0.77 -32.47 13.17
N TRP A 331 -1.88 -32.55 12.46
CA TRP A 331 -2.38 -33.78 11.86
C TRP A 331 -1.38 -34.40 10.85
N LYS A 332 -0.80 -33.56 10.00
CA LYS A 332 0.28 -33.99 9.07
C LYS A 332 1.50 -34.55 9.81
N GLN A 333 1.79 -34.07 11.02
CA GLN A 333 2.86 -34.57 11.88
C GLN A 333 2.48 -35.80 12.71
N GLY A 334 1.27 -36.35 12.56
CA GLY A 334 0.77 -37.47 13.34
C GLY A 334 0.37 -37.13 14.79
N LYS A 335 0.33 -35.84 15.14
CA LYS A 335 -0.05 -35.37 16.48
C LYS A 335 -1.58 -35.22 16.57
N PHE A 336 -2.28 -36.37 16.58
CA PHE A 336 -3.74 -36.42 16.43
C PHE A 336 -4.53 -35.78 17.56
N VAL A 337 -4.09 -35.95 18.82
CA VAL A 337 -4.81 -35.39 19.98
C VAL A 337 -4.83 -33.87 19.94
N PRO A 338 -3.70 -33.14 19.89
CA PRO A 338 -3.72 -31.70 19.81
C PRO A 338 -4.32 -31.17 18.48
N ALA A 339 -4.23 -31.94 17.37
CA ALA A 339 -4.92 -31.57 16.13
C ALA A 339 -6.44 -31.58 16.30
N ALA A 340 -6.99 -32.61 16.97
CA ALA A 340 -8.42 -32.73 17.23
C ALA A 340 -8.95 -31.54 18.08
N GLU A 341 -8.18 -31.09 19.07
CA GLU A 341 -8.53 -29.90 19.87
C GLU A 341 -8.66 -28.65 18.99
N ARG A 342 -7.73 -28.47 18.06
CA ARG A 342 -7.77 -27.34 17.14
C ARG A 342 -8.96 -27.41 16.18
N PHE A 343 -9.30 -28.59 15.65
CA PHE A 343 -10.49 -28.74 14.80
C PHE A 343 -11.79 -28.56 15.57
N ARG A 344 -11.87 -28.95 16.85
CA ARG A 344 -13.03 -28.60 17.70
C ARG A 344 -13.16 -27.09 17.86
N ALA A 345 -12.05 -26.38 18.12
CA ALA A 345 -12.04 -24.92 18.18
C ALA A 345 -12.49 -24.25 16.87
N VAL A 346 -12.21 -24.85 15.69
CA VAL A 346 -12.79 -24.40 14.41
C VAL A 346 -14.31 -24.58 14.43
N LEU A 347 -14.81 -25.77 14.82
CA LEU A 347 -16.23 -26.09 14.78
C LEU A 347 -17.07 -25.32 15.80
N GLU A 348 -16.48 -24.89 16.92
CA GLU A 348 -17.11 -23.96 17.86
C GLU A 348 -17.41 -22.60 17.22
N ARG A 349 -16.54 -22.13 16.29
CA ARG A 349 -16.66 -20.84 15.58
C ARG A 349 -17.40 -20.96 14.28
N LYS A 350 -17.23 -22.09 13.58
CA LYS A 350 -17.82 -22.40 12.28
C LYS A 350 -18.34 -23.85 12.27
N PRO A 351 -19.56 -24.09 12.80
CA PRO A 351 -20.11 -25.45 12.96
C PRO A 351 -20.32 -26.24 11.66
N ASP A 352 -20.40 -25.55 10.53
CA ASP A 352 -20.62 -26.12 9.19
C ASP A 352 -19.34 -26.43 8.40
N ASP A 353 -18.14 -26.25 9.00
CA ASP A 353 -16.86 -26.48 8.34
C ASP A 353 -16.65 -27.98 8.05
N ALA A 354 -16.94 -28.36 6.81
CA ALA A 354 -16.86 -29.77 6.37
C ALA A 354 -15.45 -30.35 6.45
N GLN A 355 -14.42 -29.54 6.16
CA GLN A 355 -13.03 -29.98 6.22
C GLN A 355 -12.59 -30.22 7.67
N ALA A 356 -12.96 -29.32 8.58
CA ALA A 356 -12.67 -29.50 10.00
C ALA A 356 -13.36 -30.73 10.58
N LYS A 357 -14.63 -31.00 10.21
CA LYS A 357 -15.34 -32.24 10.61
C LYS A 357 -14.63 -33.49 10.11
N LEU A 358 -14.23 -33.50 8.83
CA LEU A 358 -13.52 -34.64 8.22
C LEU A 358 -12.20 -34.91 8.96
N LEU A 359 -11.39 -33.86 9.18
CA LEU A 359 -10.08 -34.02 9.81
C LEU A 359 -10.19 -34.34 11.30
N LEU A 360 -11.21 -33.84 12.00
CA LEU A 360 -11.51 -34.25 13.37
C LEU A 360 -11.80 -35.74 13.44
N GLY A 361 -12.63 -36.29 12.54
CA GLY A 361 -12.88 -37.73 12.44
C GLY A 361 -11.61 -38.54 12.16
N ARG A 362 -10.73 -38.04 11.29
CA ARG A 362 -9.42 -38.65 11.03
C ARG A 362 -8.52 -38.64 12.27
N CYS A 363 -8.52 -37.60 13.05
CA CYS A 363 -7.77 -37.51 14.31
C CYS A 363 -8.29 -38.54 15.33
N GLN A 364 -9.63 -38.71 15.45
CA GLN A 364 -10.26 -39.68 16.38
C GLN A 364 -9.88 -41.14 16.03
N THR A 365 -9.73 -41.44 14.72
CA THR A 365 -9.30 -42.76 14.25
C THR A 365 -7.79 -42.88 14.10
N GLN A 366 -7.02 -41.89 14.52
CA GLN A 366 -5.56 -41.79 14.39
C GLN A 366 -5.06 -42.01 12.94
N SER A 367 -5.86 -41.57 11.97
CA SER A 367 -5.57 -41.72 10.55
C SER A 367 -4.88 -40.47 9.99
N GLY A 368 -3.60 -40.58 9.64
CA GLY A 368 -2.81 -39.52 9.00
C GLY A 368 -3.05 -39.39 7.50
N PRO A 369 -2.28 -38.51 6.81
CA PRO A 369 -2.30 -38.41 5.37
C PRO A 369 -1.92 -39.74 4.70
N ARG A 370 -2.67 -40.13 3.66
CA ARG A 370 -2.32 -41.29 2.84
C ARG A 370 -1.51 -40.85 1.62
N PRO A 371 -0.45 -41.57 1.23
CA PRO A 371 0.26 -41.26 0.00
C PRO A 371 -0.70 -41.22 -1.20
N GLY A 372 -0.65 -40.12 -1.98
CA GLY A 372 -1.49 -39.92 -3.16
C GLY A 372 -2.95 -39.52 -2.89
N GLU A 373 -3.32 -39.19 -1.64
CA GLU A 373 -4.66 -38.72 -1.32
C GLU A 373 -4.80 -37.20 -1.60
N THR A 374 -5.02 -36.85 -2.88
CA THR A 374 -5.08 -35.47 -3.38
C THR A 374 -6.17 -34.62 -2.72
N ARG A 375 -7.23 -35.25 -2.16
CA ARG A 375 -8.31 -34.53 -1.46
C ARG A 375 -7.86 -33.84 -0.18
N LEU A 376 -6.73 -34.22 0.40
CA LEU A 376 -6.18 -33.72 1.64
C LEU A 376 -4.85 -32.97 1.45
N GLU A 377 -4.38 -32.85 0.22
CA GLU A 377 -3.20 -32.05 -0.10
C GLU A 377 -3.56 -30.59 -0.25
N GLY A 378 -2.76 -29.72 0.39
CA GLY A 378 -2.86 -28.26 0.21
C GLY A 378 -4.13 -27.65 0.77
N LEU A 379 -4.60 -28.14 1.92
CA LEU A 379 -5.75 -27.57 2.61
C LEU A 379 -5.41 -26.35 3.44
N GLU A 380 -4.16 -25.91 3.47
CA GLU A 380 -3.76 -24.70 4.17
C GLU A 380 -4.57 -23.51 3.67
N ARG A 381 -5.15 -22.75 4.59
CA ARG A 381 -5.98 -21.59 4.31
C ARG A 381 -5.13 -20.33 4.33
N LEU A 382 -4.92 -19.74 3.16
CA LEU A 382 -4.16 -18.51 3.02
C LEU A 382 -5.03 -17.28 3.30
N LYS A 383 -4.39 -16.22 3.73
CA LYS A 383 -4.93 -14.87 3.71
C LYS A 383 -4.51 -14.18 2.41
N THR A 384 -5.44 -13.54 1.73
CA THR A 384 -5.19 -12.89 0.43
C THR A 384 -4.66 -11.46 0.57
N ASN A 385 -4.83 -10.85 1.72
CA ASN A 385 -4.39 -9.51 2.09
C ASN A 385 -3.98 -9.48 3.57
N TYR A 386 -3.35 -8.39 3.99
CA TYR A 386 -3.08 -8.04 5.37
C TYR A 386 -3.33 -6.54 5.56
N GLU A 387 -3.59 -6.13 6.81
CA GLU A 387 -3.92 -4.74 7.13
C GLU A 387 -2.65 -3.92 7.43
N GLU A 388 -1.90 -3.55 6.39
CA GLU A 388 -0.70 -2.73 6.55
C GLU A 388 -0.99 -1.37 7.19
N SER A 389 -2.13 -0.76 6.87
CA SER A 389 -2.56 0.50 7.47
C SER A 389 -2.70 0.41 8.99
N ALA A 390 -3.27 -0.68 9.51
CA ALA A 390 -3.37 -0.93 10.95
C ALA A 390 -1.98 -1.04 11.60
N TRP A 391 -1.03 -1.70 10.93
CA TRP A 391 0.35 -1.78 11.41
C TRP A 391 1.04 -0.41 11.43
N VAL A 392 0.89 0.38 10.36
CA VAL A 392 1.48 1.73 10.27
C VAL A 392 0.91 2.62 11.37
N GLN A 393 -0.41 2.59 11.60
CA GLN A 393 -1.06 3.32 12.69
C GLN A 393 -0.58 2.88 14.06
N LEU A 394 -0.49 1.57 14.31
CA LEU A 394 0.01 1.03 15.56
C LEU A 394 1.47 1.44 15.80
N LYS A 395 2.32 1.33 14.79
CA LYS A 395 3.73 1.73 14.88
C LYS A 395 3.87 3.22 15.16
N ALA A 396 3.09 4.06 14.47
CA ALA A 396 3.09 5.50 14.72
C ALA A 396 2.61 5.85 16.13
N ALA A 397 1.60 5.14 16.64
CA ALA A 397 1.09 5.30 17.99
C ALA A 397 2.07 4.86 19.09
N LEU A 398 2.91 3.85 18.81
CA LEU A 398 3.92 3.33 19.74
C LEU A 398 5.25 4.08 19.69
N GLN A 399 5.53 4.82 18.62
CA GLN A 399 6.71 5.68 18.58
C GLN A 399 6.51 6.86 19.54
N PRO A 400 7.37 7.04 20.56
CA PRO A 400 7.26 8.21 21.42
C PRO A 400 7.40 9.46 20.53
N LEU A 401 6.41 10.34 20.61
CA LEU A 401 6.47 11.65 19.99
C LEU A 401 7.71 12.39 20.53
N ASN A 402 8.81 12.30 19.81
CA ASN A 402 9.94 13.21 19.99
C ASN A 402 9.47 14.61 19.52
N LYS A 403 8.57 15.20 20.29
CA LYS A 403 8.16 16.61 20.15
C LYS A 403 9.19 17.53 20.73
#